data_bb0cefcc48a917068897160f3fccc5e1
#
_entry.id   bb0cefcc48a917068897160f3fccc5e1
#
_cell.length_a   1.000
_cell.length_b   1.000
_cell.length_c   1.000
_cell.angle_alpha   90.00
_cell.angle_beta   90.00
_cell.angle_gamma   90.00
#
_symmetry.space_group_name_H-M   'P 1'
#
loop_
_entity.id
_entity.type
_entity.pdbx_description
1 polymer ?
#
loop_
_entity_poly.entity_id
_entity_poly.type
_entity_poly.pdbx_seq_one_letter_code
_entity_poly.pdbx_strand_id
1 'polypeptide(L)'
;MAEMTEKEQLEEVKDSLGVTGDYQDARLLGYLREIKQYLTDAGVPKENLSSSAVMGVLLRGVNDLLYSGELSAYFKERVIQLSY
;
A
#
# COMPACT_ATOMS: atom_id res chain seq x y z
N MET A 1 4.34 -2.05 18.69
CA MET A 1 4.32 -1.89 17.23
C MET A 1 3.56 -0.63 16.86
N ALA A 2 4.17 0.23 16.10
CA ALA A 2 3.53 1.49 15.76
C ALA A 2 2.47 1.30 14.68
N GLU A 3 1.32 1.91 14.90
CA GLU A 3 0.32 2.02 13.86
C GLU A 3 0.59 3.28 13.07
N MET A 4 0.40 3.20 11.76
CA MET A 4 0.57 4.34 10.88
C MET A 4 -0.80 4.87 10.47
N THR A 5 -0.96 6.19 10.54
CA THR A 5 -2.16 6.83 10.02
C THR A 5 -2.12 6.77 8.49
N GLU A 6 -3.27 6.98 7.85
CA GLU A 6 -3.33 7.02 6.39
C GLU A 6 -2.43 8.13 5.84
N LYS A 7 -2.36 9.26 6.54
CA LYS A 7 -1.49 10.36 6.13
C LYS A 7 -0.01 9.94 6.18
N GLU A 8 0.39 9.24 7.24
CA GLU A 8 1.76 8.75 7.35
C GLU A 8 2.08 7.74 6.27
N GLN A 9 1.14 6.86 5.95
CA GLN A 9 1.32 5.90 4.87
C GLN A 9 1.48 6.60 3.53
N LEU A 10 0.68 7.63 3.28
CA LEU A 10 0.80 8.42 2.06
C LEU A 10 2.18 9.09 1.96
N GLU A 11 2.68 9.64 3.06
CA GLU A 11 4.00 10.27 3.08
C GLU A 11 5.10 9.26 2.77
N GLU A 12 5.00 8.05 3.31
CA GLU A 12 5.95 6.98 3.00
C GLU A 12 5.91 6.61 1.52
N VAL A 13 4.72 6.52 0.96
CA VAL A 13 4.57 6.24 -0.48
C VAL A 13 5.24 7.33 -1.30
N LYS A 14 5.01 8.59 -0.96
CA LYS A 14 5.60 9.70 -1.69
C LYS A 14 7.12 9.70 -1.60
N ASP A 15 7.65 9.46 -0.40
CA ASP A 15 9.10 9.38 -0.20
C ASP A 15 9.70 8.24 -1.03
N SER A 16 9.05 7.10 -1.03
CA SER A 16 9.52 5.93 -1.78
C SER A 16 9.54 6.17 -3.28
N LEU A 17 8.57 6.94 -3.79
CA LEU A 17 8.45 7.22 -5.22
C LEU A 17 9.21 8.47 -5.65
N GLY A 18 9.76 9.23 -4.69
CA GLY A 18 10.43 10.48 -5.00
C GLY A 18 9.47 11.60 -5.40
N VAL A 19 8.22 11.51 -4.96
CA VAL A 19 7.20 12.51 -5.28
C VAL A 19 7.24 13.63 -4.24
N THR A 20 7.34 14.87 -4.70
CA THR A 20 7.27 16.04 -3.83
C THR A 20 6.03 16.86 -4.18
N GLY A 21 5.56 17.65 -3.21
CA GLY A 21 4.34 18.42 -3.38
C GLY A 21 3.11 17.54 -3.20
N ASP A 22 1.94 18.13 -3.41
CA ASP A 22 0.68 17.45 -3.11
C ASP A 22 -0.24 17.27 -4.32
N TYR A 23 0.25 17.57 -5.51
CA TYR A 23 -0.60 17.52 -6.71
C TYR A 23 -1.03 16.09 -7.09
N GLN A 24 -0.31 15.06 -6.62
CA GLN A 24 -0.67 13.68 -6.88
C GLN A 24 -1.27 12.98 -5.66
N ASP A 25 -1.47 13.70 -4.56
CA ASP A 25 -1.92 13.07 -3.31
C ASP A 25 -3.24 12.31 -3.48
N ALA A 26 -4.21 12.90 -4.16
CA ALA A 26 -5.51 12.25 -4.35
C ALA A 26 -5.37 10.94 -5.13
N ARG A 27 -4.53 10.93 -6.15
CA ARG A 27 -4.28 9.74 -6.97
C ARG A 27 -3.58 8.66 -6.17
N LEU A 28 -2.52 9.03 -5.46
CA LEU A 28 -1.75 8.08 -4.67
C LEU A 28 -2.59 7.53 -3.51
N LEU A 29 -3.39 8.38 -2.89
CA LEU A 29 -4.29 7.95 -1.83
C LEU A 29 -5.33 6.96 -2.36
N GLY A 30 -5.83 7.19 -3.58
CA GLY A 30 -6.75 6.27 -4.23
C GLY A 30 -6.12 4.91 -4.43
N TYR A 31 -4.89 4.86 -4.92
CA TYR A 31 -4.17 3.60 -5.08
C TYR A 31 -3.94 2.91 -3.73
N LEU A 32 -3.55 3.68 -2.72
CA LEU A 32 -3.31 3.14 -1.39
C LEU A 32 -4.57 2.47 -0.83
N ARG A 33 -5.71 3.12 -0.99
CA ARG A 33 -6.99 2.58 -0.54
C ARG A 33 -7.39 1.34 -1.32
N GLU A 34 -7.13 1.34 -2.62
CA GLU A 34 -7.41 0.18 -3.46
C GLU A 34 -6.59 -1.03 -3.02
N ILE A 35 -5.30 -0.81 -2.72
CA ILE A 35 -4.44 -1.89 -2.24
C ILE A 35 -4.93 -2.41 -0.89
N LYS A 36 -5.31 -1.53 0.01
CA LYS A 36 -5.84 -1.96 1.31
C LYS A 36 -7.12 -2.78 1.16
N GLN A 37 -7.98 -2.40 0.23
CA GLN A 37 -9.19 -3.17 -0.04
C GLN A 37 -8.84 -4.54 -0.60
N TYR A 38 -7.87 -4.61 -1.48
CA TYR A 38 -7.38 -5.89 -2.00
C TYR A 38 -6.88 -6.79 -0.86
N LEU A 39 -6.11 -6.23 0.07
CA LEU A 39 -5.59 -7.00 1.21
C LEU A 39 -6.73 -7.48 2.09
N THR A 40 -7.72 -6.65 2.34
CA THR A 40 -8.89 -7.02 3.14
C THR A 40 -9.63 -8.19 2.48
N ASP A 41 -9.85 -8.10 1.18
CA ASP A 41 -10.54 -9.15 0.43
C ASP A 41 -9.76 -10.45 0.41
N ALA A 42 -8.45 -10.36 0.49
CA ALA A 42 -7.56 -11.53 0.52
C ALA A 42 -7.45 -12.18 1.91
N GLY A 43 -8.08 -11.59 2.92
CA GLY A 43 -8.10 -12.16 4.26
C GLY A 43 -7.10 -11.58 5.24
N VAL A 44 -6.42 -10.49 4.90
CA VAL A 44 -5.51 -9.83 5.82
C VAL A 44 -6.33 -9.11 6.89
N PRO A 45 -6.09 -9.36 8.18
CA PRO A 45 -6.86 -8.71 9.24
C PRO A 45 -6.79 -7.19 9.14
N LYS A 46 -7.93 -6.54 9.40
CA LYS A 46 -8.04 -5.10 9.25
C LYS A 46 -7.03 -4.34 10.12
N GLU A 47 -6.80 -4.82 11.34
CA GLU A 47 -5.85 -4.19 12.25
C GLU A 47 -4.42 -4.23 11.73
N ASN A 48 -4.11 -5.14 10.81
CA ASN A 48 -2.77 -5.24 10.24
C ASN A 48 -2.53 -4.21 9.13
N LEU A 49 -3.59 -3.62 8.59
CA LEU A 49 -3.46 -2.69 7.46
C LEU A 49 -2.80 -1.36 7.86
N SER A 50 -2.83 -1.02 9.14
CA SER A 50 -2.16 0.17 9.64
C SER A 50 -0.82 -0.13 10.30
N SER A 51 -0.40 -1.40 10.29
CA SER A 51 0.87 -1.81 10.86
C SER A 51 2.03 -1.40 9.95
N SER A 52 3.13 -0.97 10.56
CA SER A 52 4.33 -0.66 9.79
C SER A 52 4.88 -1.90 9.08
N ALA A 53 4.56 -3.10 9.55
CA ALA A 53 5.02 -4.34 8.93
C ALA A 53 4.40 -4.56 7.54
N VAL A 54 3.23 -3.97 7.27
CA VAL A 54 2.54 -4.11 5.98
C VAL A 54 2.99 -3.03 5.00
N MET A 55 3.70 -2.00 5.48
CA MET A 55 4.03 -0.84 4.66
C MET A 55 4.81 -1.21 3.40
N GLY A 56 5.74 -2.17 3.49
CA GLY A 56 6.51 -2.61 2.33
C GLY A 56 5.63 -3.19 1.23
N VAL A 57 4.61 -3.94 1.62
CA VAL A 57 3.66 -4.51 0.65
C VAL A 57 2.80 -3.41 0.04
N LEU A 58 2.36 -2.43 0.85
CA LEU A 58 1.60 -1.30 0.34
C LEU A 58 2.40 -0.50 -0.68
N LEU A 59 3.68 -0.25 -0.38
CA LEU A 59 4.56 0.47 -1.30
C LEU A 59 4.70 -0.26 -2.63
N ARG A 60 4.88 -1.57 -2.59
CA ARG A 60 4.99 -2.38 -3.80
C ARG A 60 3.71 -2.30 -4.62
N GLY A 61 2.56 -2.43 -3.95
CA GLY A 61 1.27 -2.39 -4.64
C GLY A 61 1.02 -1.05 -5.32
N VAL A 62 1.28 0.05 -4.62
CA VAL A 62 1.10 1.39 -5.19
C VAL A 62 2.05 1.60 -6.37
N ASN A 63 3.31 1.16 -6.21
CA ASN A 63 4.28 1.27 -7.29
C ASN A 63 3.83 0.49 -8.52
N ASP A 64 3.31 -0.72 -8.33
CA ASP A 64 2.82 -1.53 -9.45
C ASP A 64 1.66 -0.85 -10.17
N LEU A 65 0.70 -0.31 -9.43
CA LEU A 65 -0.44 0.37 -10.05
C LEU A 65 -0.02 1.63 -10.78
N LEU A 66 0.92 2.38 -10.22
CA LEU A 66 1.36 3.63 -10.81
C LEU A 66 2.14 3.41 -12.11
N TYR A 67 3.02 2.45 -12.14
CA TYR A 67 3.94 2.27 -13.28
C TYR A 67 3.52 1.18 -14.25
N SER A 68 2.81 0.15 -13.79
CA SER A 68 2.41 -0.96 -14.66
C SER A 68 0.91 -1.03 -14.90
N GLY A 69 0.13 -0.35 -14.07
CA GLY A 69 -1.32 -0.37 -14.15
C GLY A 69 -1.96 -1.63 -13.61
N GLU A 70 -1.17 -2.60 -13.14
CA GLU A 70 -1.68 -3.84 -12.55
C GLU A 70 -0.73 -4.38 -11.50
N LEU A 71 -1.25 -5.22 -10.60
CA LEU A 71 -0.47 -5.80 -9.51
C LEU A 71 0.39 -6.94 -10.02
N SER A 72 1.65 -6.96 -9.60
CA SER A 72 2.61 -7.99 -10.01
C SER A 72 2.34 -9.32 -9.30
N ALA A 73 2.89 -10.39 -9.86
CA ALA A 73 2.83 -11.71 -9.23
C ALA A 73 3.54 -11.70 -7.87
N TYR A 74 4.65 -10.95 -7.76
CA TYR A 74 5.36 -10.84 -6.50
C TYR A 74 4.48 -10.22 -5.41
N PHE A 75 3.76 -9.15 -5.74
CA PHE A 75 2.83 -8.53 -4.81
C PHE A 75 1.78 -9.53 -4.34
N LYS A 76 1.20 -10.28 -5.27
CA LYS A 76 0.14 -11.25 -4.93
C LYS A 76 0.65 -12.36 -4.02
N GLU A 77 1.88 -12.82 -4.22
CA GLU A 77 2.48 -13.81 -3.34
C GLU A 77 2.71 -13.27 -1.94
N ARG A 78 3.16 -12.01 -1.82
CA ARG A 78 3.34 -11.39 -0.51
C ARG A 78 2.02 -11.26 0.23
N VAL A 79 0.94 -10.96 -0.48
CA VAL A 79 -0.39 -10.89 0.13
C VAL A 79 -0.80 -12.25 0.69
N ILE A 80 -0.55 -13.32 -0.05
CA ILE A 80 -0.86 -14.68 0.43
C ILE A 80 -0.11 -14.95 1.72
N GLN A 81 1.16 -14.58 1.81
CA GLN A 81 1.96 -14.77 3.02
C GLN A 81 1.37 -13.99 4.21
N LEU A 82 0.85 -12.81 3.97
CA LEU A 82 0.26 -11.99 5.03
C LEU A 82 -1.09 -12.53 5.50
N SER A 83 -1.74 -13.35 4.69
CA SER A 83 -3.08 -13.88 5.00
C SER A 83 -3.05 -15.08 5.94
N TYR A 84 -1.89 -15.62 6.24
CA TYR A 84 -1.75 -16.80 7.09
C TYR A 84 -1.32 -16.46 8.50
#